data_dec42acc15b79c0163138c0b5e031073
#
_entry.id   dec42acc15b79c0163138c0b5e031073
#
_cell.length_a   1.000
_cell.length_b   1.000
_cell.length_c   1.000
_cell.angle_alpha   90.00
_cell.angle_beta   90.00
_cell.angle_gamma   90.00
#
_symmetry.space_group_name_H-M   'P 1'
#
loop_
_entity.id
_entity.type
_entity.pdbx_description
1 polymer ?
#
loop_
_entity_poly.entity_id
_entity_poly.type
_entity_poly.pdbx_seq_one_letter_code
_entity_poly.pdbx_strand_id
1 'polypeptide(L)'
;MSTYTQQTKKRRPHLFICILILLIALACIFVQRFAGTDIYNMASLPFIDFGNENEADGEWCLILVNKWHPLETDSEINLTELSNGQCVDSRIYPQLQKMFDDMRDDGVYPVVASGYRTEQEQQQIYDESMAEYIEKGYSESDAKTETERWVAIPGTSEHQLGLGVDINADGINSYGYEVYNWLAQNAYRYGFIYRYPENKVAITGIANEPWHYRYVGVNAATEIYKQGICLEEYLGETN
;
A
#
# COMPACT_ATOMS: atom_id res chain seq x y z
N MET A 1 -80.38 17.20 -7.88
CA MET A 1 -79.14 17.11 -8.62
C MET A 1 -78.35 18.39 -8.37
N SER A 2 -77.33 18.33 -7.51
CA SER A 2 -76.48 19.49 -7.14
C SER A 2 -75.11 19.27 -7.76
N THR A 3 -74.74 20.14 -8.69
CA THR A 3 -73.42 20.12 -9.38
C THR A 3 -72.43 20.88 -8.51
N TYR A 4 -71.38 20.15 -8.02
CA TYR A 4 -70.30 20.71 -7.25
C TYR A 4 -69.16 21.14 -8.24
N THR A 5 -68.92 22.43 -8.33
CA THR A 5 -67.86 23.00 -9.17
C THR A 5 -66.57 23.05 -8.34
N GLN A 6 -65.56 22.26 -8.71
CA GLN A 6 -64.23 22.34 -8.13
C GLN A 6 -63.46 23.57 -8.68
N GLN A 7 -63.10 24.50 -7.81
CA GLN A 7 -62.19 25.59 -8.11
C GLN A 7 -60.74 25.11 -8.00
N THR A 8 -60.01 25.05 -9.12
CA THR A 8 -58.59 24.78 -9.17
C THR A 8 -57.80 26.05 -8.79
N LYS A 9 -57.08 25.99 -7.66
CA LYS A 9 -56.21 27.05 -7.17
C LYS A 9 -54.96 27.14 -8.08
N LYS A 10 -54.88 28.17 -8.92
CA LYS A 10 -53.70 28.49 -9.75
C LYS A 10 -52.51 28.77 -8.85
N ARG A 11 -51.52 27.87 -8.79
CA ARG A 11 -50.23 28.09 -8.14
C ARG A 11 -49.45 29.13 -8.93
N ARG A 12 -48.96 30.20 -8.26
CA ARG A 12 -48.12 31.26 -8.86
C ARG A 12 -46.66 30.80 -8.93
N PRO A 13 -46.13 30.37 -10.08
CA PRO A 13 -44.77 29.84 -10.17
C PRO A 13 -43.68 30.90 -9.89
N HIS A 14 -43.99 32.18 -10.09
CA HIS A 14 -43.01 33.27 -9.91
C HIS A 14 -42.56 33.50 -8.47
N LEU A 15 -43.37 33.15 -7.47
CA LEU A 15 -42.99 33.32 -6.07
C LEU A 15 -41.91 32.34 -5.62
N PHE A 16 -41.93 31.10 -6.14
CA PHE A 16 -40.86 30.09 -5.86
C PHE A 16 -39.54 30.45 -6.51
N ILE A 17 -39.54 31.00 -7.73
CA ILE A 17 -38.34 31.42 -8.42
C ILE A 17 -37.67 32.59 -7.70
N CYS A 18 -38.44 33.57 -7.22
CA CYS A 18 -37.93 34.71 -6.45
C CYS A 18 -37.30 34.28 -5.11
N ILE A 19 -37.90 33.30 -4.40
CA ILE A 19 -37.39 32.77 -3.16
C ILE A 19 -36.07 32.01 -3.41
N LEU A 20 -35.97 31.22 -4.48
CA LEU A 20 -34.76 30.47 -4.83
C LEU A 20 -33.63 31.43 -5.17
N ILE A 21 -33.88 32.50 -5.95
CA ILE A 21 -32.86 33.53 -6.29
C ILE A 21 -32.41 34.26 -5.02
N LEU A 22 -33.29 34.56 -4.08
CA LEU A 22 -32.97 35.19 -2.83
C LEU A 22 -32.06 34.30 -1.93
N LEU A 23 -32.37 33.01 -1.88
CA LEU A 23 -31.54 32.02 -1.14
C LEU A 23 -30.14 31.84 -1.75
N ILE A 24 -30.02 31.84 -3.06
CA ILE A 24 -28.72 31.78 -3.76
C ILE A 24 -27.92 33.07 -3.50
N ALA A 25 -28.56 34.25 -3.56
CA ALA A 25 -27.92 35.51 -3.26
C ALA A 25 -27.43 35.59 -1.79
N LEU A 26 -28.23 35.10 -0.84
CA LEU A 26 -27.85 35.02 0.58
C LEU A 26 -26.71 34.03 0.80
N ALA A 27 -26.69 32.89 0.10
CA ALA A 27 -25.60 31.93 0.15
C ALA A 27 -24.31 32.52 -0.43
N CYS A 28 -24.36 33.25 -1.54
CA CYS A 28 -23.21 33.96 -2.11
C CYS A 28 -22.65 35.05 -1.18
N ILE A 29 -23.54 35.83 -0.51
CA ILE A 29 -23.13 36.84 0.47
C ILE A 29 -22.50 36.17 1.70
N PHE A 30 -23.04 35.04 2.15
CA PHE A 30 -22.50 34.28 3.27
C PHE A 30 -21.11 33.73 2.95
N VAL A 31 -20.92 33.15 1.76
CA VAL A 31 -19.61 32.68 1.28
C VAL A 31 -18.61 33.82 1.14
N GLN A 32 -19.02 35.00 0.62
CA GLN A 32 -18.15 36.17 0.51
C GLN A 32 -17.77 36.74 1.88
N ARG A 33 -18.63 36.66 2.88
CA ARG A 33 -18.37 37.21 4.22
C ARG A 33 -17.52 36.25 5.07
N PHE A 34 -17.56 34.95 4.84
CA PHE A 34 -16.69 33.97 5.49
C PHE A 34 -15.37 33.73 4.74
N ALA A 35 -15.31 33.94 3.41
CA ALA A 35 -14.08 33.89 2.64
C ALA A 35 -13.17 35.11 2.86
N GLY A 36 -13.67 36.15 3.52
CA GLY A 36 -12.94 37.41 3.70
C GLY A 36 -12.06 37.54 4.97
N THR A 37 -12.05 36.52 5.86
CA THR A 37 -11.33 36.63 7.14
C THR A 37 -10.18 35.66 7.36
N ASP A 38 -10.04 34.60 6.55
CA ASP A 38 -9.03 33.55 6.78
C ASP A 38 -8.09 33.25 5.61
N ILE A 39 -8.19 33.94 4.48
CA ILE A 39 -7.29 33.70 3.32
C ILE A 39 -5.86 34.22 3.58
N TYR A 40 -5.66 35.12 4.53
CA TYR A 40 -4.33 35.68 4.83
C TYR A 40 -3.50 34.88 5.84
N ASN A 41 -4.08 33.83 6.51
CA ASN A 41 -3.34 33.00 7.46
C ASN A 41 -3.00 31.61 6.94
N MET A 42 -3.34 31.24 5.68
CA MET A 42 -2.88 30.00 5.06
C MET A 42 -1.42 30.06 4.55
N ALA A 43 -0.78 31.23 4.63
CA ALA A 43 0.63 31.38 4.23
C ALA A 43 1.64 30.99 5.32
N SER A 44 1.18 30.52 6.50
CA SER A 44 2.04 30.09 7.61
C SER A 44 1.82 28.65 8.07
N LEU A 45 1.13 27.82 7.29
CA LEU A 45 1.32 26.38 7.45
C LEU A 45 2.76 26.08 7.07
N PRO A 46 3.52 25.34 7.91
CA PRO A 46 4.84 24.93 7.49
C PRO A 46 4.66 24.23 6.14
N PHE A 47 5.37 24.74 5.12
CA PHE A 47 5.56 24.06 3.86
C PHE A 47 6.13 22.70 4.26
N ILE A 48 5.31 21.65 4.20
CA ILE A 48 5.79 20.29 4.28
C ILE A 48 6.58 20.15 2.99
N ASP A 49 7.87 20.33 3.07
CA ASP A 49 8.82 20.00 2.04
C ASP A 49 8.65 18.47 1.84
N PHE A 50 7.88 18.10 0.85
CA PHE A 50 7.94 16.75 0.31
C PHE A 50 9.32 16.68 -0.31
N GLY A 51 10.28 16.18 0.50
CA GLY A 51 11.70 16.11 0.19
C GLY A 51 11.91 15.82 -1.28
N ASN A 52 12.88 16.50 -1.83
CA ASN A 52 13.30 16.48 -3.22
C ASN A 52 13.03 15.10 -3.83
N GLU A 53 12.29 15.02 -4.94
CA GLU A 53 11.95 13.75 -5.63
C GLU A 53 13.19 12.86 -5.90
N ASN A 54 14.39 13.42 -5.78
CA ASN A 54 15.67 12.74 -5.90
C ASN A 54 16.14 12.00 -4.63
N GLU A 55 15.55 12.19 -3.47
CA GLU A 55 15.84 11.39 -2.26
C GLU A 55 14.97 10.14 -2.17
N ALA A 56 13.86 10.07 -2.91
CA ALA A 56 12.95 8.92 -2.91
C ALA A 56 13.58 7.64 -3.51
N ASP A 57 14.60 7.77 -4.37
CA ASP A 57 15.26 6.67 -5.07
C ASP A 57 16.73 6.48 -4.59
N GLY A 58 17.00 6.70 -3.29
CA GLY A 58 18.34 6.54 -2.71
C GLY A 58 18.76 5.07 -2.50
N GLU A 59 20.05 4.85 -2.28
CA GLU A 59 20.64 3.53 -1.97
C GLU A 59 19.96 2.83 -0.79
N TRP A 60 19.32 3.60 0.12
CA TRP A 60 18.65 3.08 1.31
C TRP A 60 17.49 2.11 1.02
N CYS A 61 16.80 2.25 -0.13
CA CYS A 61 15.70 1.37 -0.51
C CYS A 61 16.12 0.21 -1.44
N LEU A 62 17.38 0.20 -1.88
CA LEU A 62 17.93 -0.83 -2.77
C LEU A 62 18.74 -1.90 -2.02
N ILE A 63 18.66 -1.94 -0.69
CA ILE A 63 19.32 -2.97 0.12
C ILE A 63 18.75 -4.34 -0.24
N LEU A 64 19.57 -5.26 -0.74
CA LEU A 64 19.16 -6.64 -0.97
C LEU A 64 19.16 -7.41 0.36
N VAL A 65 18.03 -8.02 0.68
CA VAL A 65 17.89 -8.93 1.82
C VAL A 65 17.21 -10.20 1.34
N ASN A 66 17.89 -11.32 1.50
CA ASN A 66 17.39 -12.67 1.22
C ASN A 66 18.28 -13.70 1.96
N LYS A 67 18.05 -14.99 1.78
CA LYS A 67 18.81 -16.05 2.48
C LYS A 67 20.30 -16.07 2.19
N TRP A 68 20.76 -15.42 1.14
CA TRP A 68 22.19 -15.30 0.78
C TRP A 68 22.78 -13.96 1.18
N HIS A 69 21.91 -12.95 1.44
CA HIS A 69 22.27 -11.61 1.85
C HIS A 69 21.50 -11.27 3.14
N PRO A 70 21.94 -11.80 4.30
CA PRO A 70 21.32 -11.50 5.58
C PRO A 70 21.54 -10.04 5.98
N LEU A 71 20.67 -9.51 6.82
CA LEU A 71 20.86 -8.18 7.43
C LEU A 71 22.15 -8.16 8.25
N GLU A 72 23.03 -7.22 7.98
CA GLU A 72 24.32 -7.10 8.69
C GLU A 72 24.17 -6.41 10.05
N THR A 73 23.17 -5.55 10.22
CA THR A 73 22.93 -4.79 11.47
C THR A 73 21.47 -4.39 11.60
N ASP A 74 20.99 -4.26 12.85
CA ASP A 74 19.74 -3.58 13.16
C ASP A 74 19.92 -2.08 12.88
N SER A 75 19.44 -1.62 11.73
CA SER A 75 19.34 -0.20 11.44
C SER A 75 18.18 0.40 12.25
N GLU A 76 18.40 1.56 12.88
CA GLU A 76 17.27 2.31 13.45
C GLU A 76 16.33 2.71 12.30
N ILE A 77 15.12 2.13 12.31
CA ILE A 77 14.07 2.41 11.32
C ILE A 77 13.03 3.31 11.99
N ASN A 78 12.77 4.46 11.37
CA ASN A 78 11.66 5.29 11.78
C ASN A 78 10.38 4.68 11.23
N LEU A 79 9.49 4.22 12.11
CA LEU A 79 8.25 3.55 11.72
C LEU A 79 7.06 4.50 11.76
N THR A 80 6.18 4.35 10.79
CA THR A 80 4.82 4.92 10.77
C THR A 80 3.83 3.81 11.04
N GLU A 81 3.00 3.97 12.08
CA GLU A 81 1.90 3.07 12.38
C GLU A 81 0.70 3.39 11.49
N LEU A 82 0.16 2.36 10.86
CA LEU A 82 -1.04 2.42 10.03
C LEU A 82 -2.30 2.27 10.90
N SER A 83 -3.46 2.62 10.36
CA SER A 83 -4.75 2.60 11.09
C SER A 83 -5.15 1.23 11.64
N ASN A 84 -4.57 0.16 11.15
CA ASN A 84 -4.81 -1.22 11.61
C ASN A 84 -3.70 -1.77 12.51
N GLY A 85 -2.78 -0.91 12.98
CA GLY A 85 -1.69 -1.28 13.88
C GLY A 85 -0.46 -1.86 13.20
N GLN A 86 -0.47 -2.08 11.89
CA GLN A 86 0.73 -2.46 11.16
C GLN A 86 1.69 -1.26 11.03
N CYS A 87 2.98 -1.52 10.99
CA CYS A 87 4.00 -0.49 10.84
C CYS A 87 4.77 -0.64 9.54
N VAL A 88 5.23 0.47 8.99
CA VAL A 88 6.12 0.51 7.82
C VAL A 88 7.20 1.56 8.03
N ASP A 89 8.30 1.49 7.28
CA ASP A 89 9.29 2.58 7.25
C ASP A 89 8.59 3.89 6.86
N SER A 90 8.80 4.95 7.64
CA SER A 90 8.12 6.24 7.42
C SER A 90 8.39 6.83 6.04
N ARG A 91 9.54 6.48 5.44
CA ARG A 91 9.93 6.99 4.11
C ARG A 91 9.07 6.41 2.98
N ILE A 92 8.55 5.19 3.13
CA ILE A 92 7.69 4.57 2.11
C ILE A 92 6.22 4.95 2.26
N TYR A 93 5.81 5.44 3.45
CA TYR A 93 4.41 5.70 3.77
C TYR A 93 3.70 6.63 2.77
N PRO A 94 4.28 7.76 2.31
CA PRO A 94 3.61 8.64 1.35
C PRO A 94 3.26 7.93 0.03
N GLN A 95 4.16 7.10 -0.50
CA GLN A 95 3.93 6.35 -1.74
C GLN A 95 2.93 5.19 -1.54
N LEU A 96 3.01 4.50 -0.40
CA LEU A 96 2.05 3.47 -0.03
C LEU A 96 0.63 4.05 0.10
N GLN A 97 0.49 5.19 0.78
CA GLN A 97 -0.79 5.87 0.94
C GLN A 97 -1.35 6.30 -0.42
N LYS A 98 -0.52 6.93 -1.26
CA LYS A 98 -0.93 7.34 -2.61
C LYS A 98 -1.38 6.14 -3.45
N MET A 99 -0.64 5.04 -3.44
CA MET A 99 -1.01 3.80 -4.13
C MET A 99 -2.39 3.31 -3.65
N PHE A 100 -2.62 3.30 -2.34
CA PHE A 100 -3.88 2.84 -1.76
C PHE A 100 -5.06 3.77 -2.04
N ASP A 101 -4.82 5.07 -2.13
CA ASP A 101 -5.87 6.03 -2.51
C ASP A 101 -6.27 5.84 -3.98
N ASP A 102 -5.31 5.73 -4.90
CA ASP A 102 -5.58 5.47 -6.32
C ASP A 102 -6.27 4.08 -6.52
N MET A 103 -5.92 3.06 -5.72
CA MET A 103 -6.63 1.77 -5.72
C MET A 103 -8.10 1.93 -5.30
N ARG A 104 -8.37 2.70 -4.24
CA ARG A 104 -9.75 2.94 -3.77
C ARG A 104 -10.57 3.73 -4.78
N ASP A 105 -9.96 4.68 -5.49
CA ASP A 105 -10.59 5.44 -6.58
C ASP A 105 -10.98 4.51 -7.75
N ASP A 106 -10.21 3.45 -7.98
CA ASP A 106 -10.50 2.38 -8.95
C ASP A 106 -11.48 1.31 -8.39
N GLY A 107 -11.99 1.48 -7.16
CA GLY A 107 -12.93 0.55 -6.51
C GLY A 107 -12.26 -0.69 -5.90
N VAL A 108 -10.94 -0.70 -5.77
CA VAL A 108 -10.14 -1.78 -5.18
C VAL A 108 -9.72 -1.38 -3.75
N TYR A 109 -9.90 -2.27 -2.77
CA TYR A 109 -9.75 -1.95 -1.34
C TYR A 109 -8.56 -2.70 -0.73
N PRO A 110 -7.35 -2.10 -0.74
CA PRO A 110 -6.16 -2.72 -0.17
C PRO A 110 -6.11 -2.57 1.35
N VAL A 111 -5.48 -3.57 2.00
CA VAL A 111 -5.13 -3.57 3.42
C VAL A 111 -3.73 -4.13 3.58
N VAL A 112 -2.87 -3.50 4.36
CA VAL A 112 -1.60 -4.09 4.76
C VAL A 112 -1.88 -5.18 5.80
N ALA A 113 -1.73 -6.43 5.42
CA ALA A 113 -1.90 -7.58 6.30
C ALA A 113 -0.68 -7.78 7.20
N SER A 114 0.52 -7.49 6.68
CA SER A 114 1.77 -7.52 7.43
C SER A 114 2.72 -6.44 6.91
N GLY A 115 3.26 -5.64 7.80
CA GLY A 115 4.27 -4.61 7.55
C GLY A 115 5.61 -4.96 8.19
N TYR A 116 6.22 -4.01 8.93
CA TYR A 116 7.44 -4.24 9.67
C TYR A 116 7.29 -5.39 10.67
N ARG A 117 8.32 -6.22 10.75
CA ARG A 117 8.47 -7.30 11.74
C ARG A 117 9.87 -7.24 12.35
N THR A 118 9.96 -7.41 13.66
CA THR A 118 11.24 -7.64 14.34
C THR A 118 11.79 -9.03 13.99
N GLU A 119 13.08 -9.26 14.20
CA GLU A 119 13.69 -10.57 14.02
C GLU A 119 13.01 -11.63 14.90
N GLN A 120 12.62 -11.26 16.14
CA GLN A 120 11.93 -12.16 17.04
C GLN A 120 10.55 -12.57 16.54
N GLU A 121 9.77 -11.67 15.95
CA GLU A 121 8.49 -11.98 15.34
C GLU A 121 8.67 -12.86 14.11
N GLN A 122 9.70 -12.59 13.30
CA GLN A 122 10.06 -13.44 12.15
C GLN A 122 10.47 -14.85 12.60
N GLN A 123 11.22 -14.98 13.70
CA GLN A 123 11.57 -16.28 14.28
C GLN A 123 10.34 -17.05 14.72
N GLN A 124 9.38 -16.38 15.37
CA GLN A 124 8.14 -17.04 15.78
C GLN A 124 7.37 -17.58 14.56
N ILE A 125 7.23 -16.79 13.49
CA ILE A 125 6.54 -17.22 12.26
C ILE A 125 7.27 -18.42 11.63
N TYR A 126 8.59 -18.40 11.62
CA TYR A 126 9.40 -19.50 11.11
C TYR A 126 9.19 -20.79 11.91
N ASP A 127 9.24 -20.70 13.24
CA ASP A 127 9.06 -21.83 14.16
C ASP A 127 7.64 -22.40 14.07
N GLU A 128 6.62 -21.55 13.95
CA GLU A 128 5.24 -21.96 13.74
C GLU A 128 5.07 -22.72 12.41
N SER A 129 5.66 -22.24 11.33
CA SER A 129 5.64 -22.92 10.04
C SER A 129 6.37 -24.27 10.07
N MET A 130 7.54 -24.32 10.73
CA MET A 130 8.28 -25.59 10.95
C MET A 130 7.42 -26.60 11.69
N ALA A 131 6.79 -26.18 12.80
CA ALA A 131 5.93 -27.04 13.61
C ALA A 131 4.74 -27.58 12.83
N GLU A 132 4.10 -26.73 11.98
CA GLU A 132 2.98 -27.12 11.15
C GLU A 132 3.36 -28.21 10.14
N TYR A 133 4.53 -28.13 9.48
CA TYR A 133 5.00 -29.16 8.57
C TYR A 133 5.35 -30.47 9.31
N ILE A 134 5.98 -30.37 10.49
CA ILE A 134 6.26 -31.54 11.33
C ILE A 134 4.95 -32.23 11.76
N GLU A 135 3.92 -31.48 12.16
CA GLU A 135 2.60 -32.01 12.52
C GLU A 135 1.93 -32.70 11.32
N LYS A 136 2.14 -32.21 10.11
CA LYS A 136 1.70 -32.84 8.85
C LYS A 136 2.49 -34.12 8.50
N GLY A 137 3.50 -34.49 9.29
CA GLY A 137 4.28 -35.73 9.13
C GLY A 137 5.54 -35.58 8.26
N TYR A 138 5.99 -34.37 7.98
CA TYR A 138 7.27 -34.16 7.31
C TYR A 138 8.44 -34.50 8.23
N SER A 139 9.58 -34.91 7.66
CA SER A 139 10.83 -34.98 8.42
C SER A 139 11.27 -33.54 8.77
N GLU A 140 12.12 -33.37 9.79
CA GLU A 140 12.67 -32.06 10.15
C GLU A 140 13.38 -31.37 8.97
N SER A 141 14.12 -32.13 8.16
CA SER A 141 14.80 -31.63 6.96
C SER A 141 13.81 -31.17 5.89
N ASP A 142 12.73 -31.94 5.67
CA ASP A 142 11.72 -31.59 4.67
C ASP A 142 10.86 -30.42 5.16
N ALA A 143 10.50 -30.39 6.46
CA ALA A 143 9.79 -29.30 7.08
C ALA A 143 10.56 -27.98 6.95
N LYS A 144 11.88 -28.01 7.18
CA LYS A 144 12.77 -26.88 6.97
C LYS A 144 12.74 -26.40 5.52
N THR A 145 12.88 -27.31 4.57
CA THR A 145 12.88 -27.00 3.14
C THR A 145 11.56 -26.33 2.70
N GLU A 146 10.43 -26.88 3.16
CA GLU A 146 9.12 -26.31 2.82
C GLU A 146 8.86 -24.98 3.55
N THR A 147 9.30 -24.84 4.79
CA THR A 147 9.22 -23.54 5.51
C THR A 147 10.03 -22.48 4.78
N GLU A 148 11.30 -22.72 4.47
CA GLU A 148 12.18 -21.75 3.79
C GLU A 148 11.74 -21.40 2.37
N ARG A 149 10.81 -22.13 1.82
CA ARG A 149 10.20 -21.85 0.53
C ARG A 149 9.17 -20.72 0.61
N TRP A 150 8.53 -20.52 1.76
CA TRP A 150 7.45 -19.56 1.99
C TRP A 150 7.76 -18.51 3.03
N VAL A 151 8.65 -18.82 3.96
CA VAL A 151 8.97 -17.98 5.11
C VAL A 151 10.46 -17.70 5.13
N ALA A 152 10.82 -16.44 5.05
CA ALA A 152 12.23 -16.04 5.12
C ALA A 152 12.84 -16.45 6.48
N ILE A 153 14.08 -16.91 6.45
CA ILE A 153 14.87 -17.19 7.64
C ILE A 153 14.99 -15.90 8.48
N PRO A 154 14.90 -15.94 9.81
CA PRO A 154 15.15 -14.76 10.65
C PRO A 154 16.48 -14.08 10.31
N GLY A 155 16.50 -12.76 10.24
CA GLY A 155 17.65 -11.99 9.74
C GLY A 155 17.74 -11.87 8.21
N THR A 156 16.78 -12.47 7.45
CA THR A 156 16.80 -12.42 5.98
C THR A 156 15.47 -11.96 5.37
N SER A 157 14.59 -11.36 6.19
CA SER A 157 13.29 -10.89 5.78
C SER A 157 13.28 -9.40 5.45
N GLU A 158 12.70 -9.01 4.31
CA GLU A 158 12.50 -7.61 3.93
C GLU A 158 11.53 -6.85 4.85
N HIS A 159 10.68 -7.57 5.59
CA HIS A 159 9.84 -6.99 6.64
C HIS A 159 10.66 -6.38 7.77
N GLN A 160 11.85 -6.90 8.05
CA GLN A 160 12.75 -6.34 9.06
C GLN A 160 13.37 -5.00 8.65
N LEU A 161 13.28 -4.63 7.35
CA LEU A 161 13.62 -3.30 6.84
C LEU A 161 12.45 -2.30 6.90
N GLY A 162 11.23 -2.78 7.16
CA GLY A 162 10.02 -1.97 7.00
C GLY A 162 9.69 -1.60 5.54
N LEU A 163 10.40 -2.20 4.58
CA LEU A 163 10.27 -1.94 3.13
C LEU A 163 9.42 -2.99 2.41
N GLY A 164 9.20 -4.16 3.01
CA GLY A 164 8.30 -5.20 2.53
C GLY A 164 6.91 -5.05 3.15
N VAL A 165 5.86 -5.22 2.34
CA VAL A 165 4.47 -5.21 2.79
C VAL A 165 3.70 -6.36 2.14
N ASP A 166 2.93 -7.08 2.96
CA ASP A 166 1.96 -8.06 2.49
C ASP A 166 0.60 -7.39 2.39
N ILE A 167 0.05 -7.32 1.18
CA ILE A 167 -1.21 -6.63 0.91
C ILE A 167 -2.31 -7.66 0.69
N ASN A 168 -3.38 -7.60 1.48
CA ASN A 168 -4.53 -8.52 1.46
C ASN A 168 -4.11 -10.01 1.52
N ALA A 169 -3.03 -10.32 2.23
CA ALA A 169 -2.56 -11.68 2.43
C ALA A 169 -3.52 -12.43 3.33
N ASP A 170 -4.37 -13.28 2.74
CA ASP A 170 -5.22 -14.24 3.46
C ASP A 170 -4.67 -15.68 3.42
N GLY A 171 -3.48 -15.82 2.86
CA GLY A 171 -2.61 -17.00 2.91
C GLY A 171 -2.96 -18.14 1.97
N ILE A 172 -4.17 -18.28 1.43
CA ILE A 172 -4.54 -19.53 0.74
C ILE A 172 -5.28 -19.34 -0.59
N ASN A 173 -6.09 -18.29 -0.76
CA ASN A 173 -6.99 -18.14 -1.91
C ASN A 173 -6.79 -16.83 -2.70
N SER A 174 -5.60 -16.29 -2.61
CA SER A 174 -5.26 -14.97 -3.13
C SER A 174 -5.22 -14.87 -4.66
N TYR A 175 -5.28 -16.00 -5.36
CA TYR A 175 -5.23 -16.01 -6.82
C TYR A 175 -6.53 -15.46 -7.42
N GLY A 176 -6.39 -14.40 -8.23
CA GLY A 176 -7.50 -13.81 -8.96
C GLY A 176 -8.21 -12.65 -8.22
N TYR A 177 -7.76 -12.24 -7.06
CA TYR A 177 -8.27 -11.05 -6.42
C TYR A 177 -7.95 -9.81 -7.23
N GLU A 178 -8.92 -8.91 -7.32
CA GLU A 178 -8.77 -7.62 -8.02
C GLU A 178 -7.57 -6.83 -7.50
N VAL A 179 -7.30 -6.90 -6.17
CA VAL A 179 -6.15 -6.29 -5.52
C VAL A 179 -4.84 -6.73 -6.17
N TYR A 180 -4.60 -8.02 -6.36
CA TYR A 180 -3.35 -8.52 -6.94
C TYR A 180 -3.22 -8.21 -8.42
N ASN A 181 -4.33 -8.23 -9.16
CA ASN A 181 -4.35 -7.84 -10.57
C ASN A 181 -4.00 -6.35 -10.72
N TRP A 182 -4.55 -5.50 -9.86
CA TRP A 182 -4.27 -4.08 -9.87
C TRP A 182 -2.81 -3.81 -9.48
N LEU A 183 -2.33 -4.40 -8.39
CA LEU A 183 -0.97 -4.25 -7.91
C LEU A 183 0.07 -4.70 -8.95
N ALA A 184 -0.12 -5.87 -9.57
CA ALA A 184 0.77 -6.38 -10.60
C ALA A 184 0.92 -5.43 -11.79
N GLN A 185 -0.09 -4.61 -12.09
CA GLN A 185 -0.09 -3.70 -13.22
C GLN A 185 0.35 -2.28 -12.86
N ASN A 186 0.26 -1.88 -11.59
CA ASN A 186 0.36 -0.47 -11.21
C ASN A 186 1.38 -0.17 -10.10
N ALA A 187 1.72 -1.13 -9.24
CA ALA A 187 2.52 -0.88 -8.02
C ALA A 187 3.88 -0.23 -8.33
N TYR A 188 4.51 -0.56 -9.46
CA TYR A 188 5.78 0.03 -9.89
C TYR A 188 5.75 1.55 -10.02
N ARG A 189 4.59 2.13 -10.32
CA ARG A 189 4.38 3.60 -10.45
C ARG A 189 4.53 4.34 -9.12
N TYR A 190 4.44 3.60 -8.02
CA TYR A 190 4.57 4.08 -6.63
C TYR A 190 5.85 3.59 -5.96
N GLY A 191 6.76 2.99 -6.73
CA GLY A 191 8.04 2.50 -6.24
C GLY A 191 8.00 1.10 -5.62
N PHE A 192 6.91 0.37 -5.78
CA PHE A 192 6.78 -1.00 -5.28
C PHE A 192 6.93 -2.03 -6.40
N ILE A 193 7.66 -3.10 -6.14
CA ILE A 193 7.80 -4.24 -7.05
C ILE A 193 7.03 -5.45 -6.53
N TYR A 194 6.52 -6.25 -7.46
CA TYR A 194 6.09 -7.62 -7.20
C TYR A 194 7.34 -8.46 -6.93
N ARG A 195 7.58 -8.77 -5.65
CA ARG A 195 8.89 -9.22 -5.19
C ARG A 195 9.21 -10.66 -5.57
N TYR A 196 8.23 -11.56 -5.49
CA TYR A 196 8.42 -13.01 -5.64
C TYR A 196 7.52 -13.60 -6.74
N PRO A 197 7.75 -13.27 -8.02
CA PRO A 197 6.98 -13.84 -9.11
C PRO A 197 7.40 -15.29 -9.39
N GLU A 198 6.45 -16.11 -9.83
CA GLU A 198 6.62 -17.56 -10.04
C GLU A 198 7.84 -17.93 -10.90
N ASN A 199 8.11 -17.17 -11.94
CA ASN A 199 9.23 -17.42 -12.86
C ASN A 199 10.61 -17.00 -12.32
N LYS A 200 10.69 -16.47 -11.09
CA LYS A 200 11.94 -16.01 -10.44
C LYS A 200 12.30 -16.79 -9.17
N VAL A 201 11.54 -17.81 -8.80
CA VAL A 201 11.76 -18.64 -7.60
C VAL A 201 13.20 -19.18 -7.51
N ALA A 202 13.79 -19.57 -8.63
CA ALA A 202 15.17 -20.07 -8.65
C ALA A 202 16.22 -19.00 -8.28
N ILE A 203 15.89 -17.71 -8.45
CA ILE A 203 16.78 -16.59 -8.16
C ILE A 203 16.47 -16.03 -6.76
N THR A 204 15.18 -15.78 -6.46
CA THR A 204 14.76 -15.18 -5.20
C THR A 204 14.79 -16.14 -4.02
N GLY A 205 14.67 -17.44 -4.30
CA GLY A 205 14.61 -18.51 -3.30
C GLY A 205 13.29 -18.63 -2.54
N ILE A 206 12.30 -17.78 -2.84
CA ILE A 206 10.97 -17.74 -2.22
C ILE A 206 9.93 -18.14 -3.29
N ALA A 207 8.89 -18.85 -2.88
CA ALA A 207 7.77 -19.21 -3.72
C ALA A 207 6.98 -17.97 -4.21
N ASN A 208 6.03 -18.20 -5.12
CA ASN A 208 5.23 -17.12 -5.65
C ASN A 208 4.29 -16.52 -4.60
N GLU A 209 4.46 -15.24 -4.29
CA GLU A 209 3.70 -14.50 -3.27
C GLU A 209 3.03 -13.26 -3.88
N PRO A 210 1.83 -13.38 -4.48
CA PRO A 210 1.16 -12.26 -5.14
C PRO A 210 0.77 -11.11 -4.21
N TRP A 211 0.86 -11.31 -2.91
CA TRP A 211 0.60 -10.32 -1.86
C TRP A 211 1.84 -9.53 -1.46
N HIS A 212 3.06 -10.04 -1.66
CA HIS A 212 4.29 -9.44 -1.15
C HIS A 212 4.87 -8.41 -2.12
N TYR A 213 4.91 -7.16 -1.68
CA TYR A 213 5.45 -6.03 -2.42
C TYR A 213 6.59 -5.38 -1.66
N ARG A 214 7.67 -5.07 -2.37
CA ARG A 214 8.87 -4.43 -1.85
C ARG A 214 9.03 -3.03 -2.43
N TYR A 215 9.25 -2.02 -1.57
CA TYR A 215 9.60 -0.68 -2.00
C TYR A 215 11.08 -0.61 -2.41
N VAL A 216 11.34 -0.07 -3.59
CA VAL A 216 12.68 0.09 -4.18
C VAL A 216 12.86 1.47 -4.84
N GLY A 217 11.90 2.39 -4.67
CA GLY A 217 11.87 3.66 -5.39
C GLY A 217 11.24 3.55 -6.78
N VAL A 218 10.72 4.67 -7.28
CA VAL A 218 9.91 4.69 -8.52
C VAL A 218 10.74 4.35 -9.75
N ASN A 219 11.98 4.84 -9.82
CA ASN A 219 12.84 4.61 -10.98
C ASN A 219 13.22 3.13 -11.08
N ALA A 220 13.75 2.54 -10.00
CA ALA A 220 14.13 1.13 -9.97
C ALA A 220 12.90 0.22 -10.21
N ALA A 221 11.77 0.48 -9.53
CA ALA A 221 10.55 -0.29 -9.73
C ALA A 221 10.06 -0.24 -11.19
N THR A 222 10.15 0.92 -11.82
CA THR A 222 9.76 1.09 -13.23
C THR A 222 10.67 0.29 -14.17
N GLU A 223 11.96 0.27 -13.93
CA GLU A 223 12.91 -0.51 -14.73
C GLU A 223 12.73 -2.01 -14.54
N ILE A 224 12.61 -2.46 -13.29
CA ILE A 224 12.34 -3.85 -12.92
C ILE A 224 11.06 -4.35 -13.61
N TYR A 225 9.98 -3.57 -13.53
CA TYR A 225 8.71 -3.90 -14.17
C TYR A 225 8.83 -3.99 -15.70
N LYS A 226 9.44 -3.00 -16.35
CA LYS A 226 9.58 -2.95 -17.83
C LYS A 226 10.45 -4.09 -18.36
N GLN A 227 11.47 -4.49 -17.62
CA GLN A 227 12.39 -5.54 -18.04
C GLN A 227 11.91 -6.94 -17.64
N GLY A 228 10.93 -7.06 -16.74
CA GLY A 228 10.43 -8.34 -16.22
C GLY A 228 11.49 -9.09 -15.40
N ILE A 229 12.34 -8.36 -14.67
CA ILE A 229 13.41 -8.89 -13.83
C ILE A 229 13.04 -8.79 -12.35
N CYS A 230 13.76 -9.49 -11.46
CA CYS A 230 13.64 -9.35 -10.01
C CYS A 230 14.71 -8.39 -9.43
N LEU A 231 14.65 -8.12 -8.13
CA LEU A 231 15.58 -7.19 -7.48
C LEU A 231 17.04 -7.68 -7.57
N GLU A 232 17.27 -8.98 -7.40
CA GLU A 232 18.58 -9.61 -7.54
C GLU A 232 19.17 -9.35 -8.94
N GLU A 233 18.39 -9.54 -9.99
CA GLU A 233 18.82 -9.29 -11.37
C GLU A 233 19.11 -7.80 -11.61
N TYR A 234 18.28 -6.91 -11.05
CA TYR A 234 18.47 -5.47 -11.15
C TYR A 234 19.78 -5.00 -10.49
N LEU A 235 20.12 -5.58 -9.33
CA LEU A 235 21.33 -5.26 -8.59
C LEU A 235 22.58 -5.99 -9.10
N GLY A 236 22.40 -7.00 -9.98
CA GLY A 236 23.50 -7.85 -10.45
C GLY A 236 23.97 -8.89 -9.42
N GLU A 237 23.14 -9.22 -8.44
CA GLU A 237 23.42 -10.10 -7.29
C GLU A 237 22.67 -11.45 -7.44
N THR A 238 22.79 -12.05 -8.62
CA THR A 238 22.22 -13.38 -8.89
C THR A 238 23.17 -14.48 -8.45
N ASN A 239 22.66 -15.47 -7.69
CA ASN A 239 23.41 -16.65 -7.24
C ASN A 239 23.59 -17.69 -8.33
#